data_d5aba4a6405429acebe3e85eea5fac58
#
_entry.id   d5aba4a6405429acebe3e85eea5fac58
#
_cell.length_a   1.000
_cell.length_b   1.000
_cell.length_c   1.000
_cell.angle_alpha   90.00
_cell.angle_beta   90.00
_cell.angle_gamma   90.00
#
_symmetry.space_group_name_H-M   'P 1'
#
loop_
_entity.id
_entity.type
_entity.pdbx_description
1 polymer ?
#
loop_
_entity_poly.entity_id
_entity_poly.type
_entity_poly.pdbx_seq_one_letter_code
_entity_poly.pdbx_strand_id
1 'polypeptide(L)'
;MAGFDWNTFYTLFKTKMNGICMVGRYTVPKSPTYPYLDINLADNSGGNYDLEGVENTQHPMIEINAYCNNYDDAKCYEISMKAKEFMLDYGFQCKTGPIKVDNADPEVVRWVGRYQRIFGSNDKLHKIR
;
A
#
# COMPACT_ATOMS: atom_id res chain seq x y z
N MET A 1 2.50 -16.14 15.10
CA MET A 1 3.83 -15.67 14.69
C MET A 1 3.82 -14.16 14.60
N ALA A 2 4.81 -13.50 15.14
CA ALA A 2 5.04 -12.07 14.90
C ALA A 2 5.41 -11.86 13.44
N GLY A 3 5.72 -10.65 13.06
CA GLY A 3 6.06 -10.32 11.69
C GLY A 3 4.91 -9.59 11.00
N PHE A 4 4.73 -9.83 9.70
CA PHE A 4 3.75 -9.10 8.93
C PHE A 4 2.42 -9.85 8.82
N ASP A 5 1.34 -9.19 9.22
CA ASP A 5 -0.04 -9.68 9.04
C ASP A 5 -0.76 -8.72 8.10
N TRP A 6 -1.08 -9.22 6.89
CA TRP A 6 -1.72 -8.43 5.85
C TRP A 6 -3.08 -7.85 6.29
N ASN A 7 -3.90 -8.65 6.96
CA ASN A 7 -5.23 -8.18 7.37
C ASN A 7 -5.15 -7.08 8.42
N THR A 8 -4.25 -7.23 9.40
CA THR A 8 -4.02 -6.19 10.41
C THR A 8 -3.51 -4.91 9.77
N PHE A 9 -2.56 -5.02 8.84
CA PHE A 9 -2.02 -3.88 8.12
C PHE A 9 -3.11 -3.16 7.31
N TYR A 10 -3.91 -3.91 6.58
CA TYR A 10 -4.98 -3.34 5.77
C TYR A 10 -5.99 -2.57 6.64
N THR A 11 -6.39 -3.15 7.76
CA THR A 11 -7.33 -2.50 8.69
C THR A 11 -6.75 -1.21 9.24
N LEU A 12 -5.48 -1.21 9.62
CA LEU A 12 -4.80 -0.02 10.13
C LEU A 12 -4.71 1.06 9.06
N PHE A 13 -4.34 0.70 7.84
CA PHE A 13 -4.26 1.63 6.72
C PHE A 13 -5.63 2.25 6.42
N LYS A 14 -6.66 1.41 6.34
CA LYS A 14 -8.03 1.87 6.06
C LYS A 14 -8.53 2.83 7.15
N THR A 15 -8.24 2.52 8.41
CA THR A 15 -8.60 3.39 9.53
C THR A 15 -7.90 4.74 9.43
N LYS A 16 -6.62 4.75 9.09
CA LYS A 16 -5.84 5.98 8.98
C LYS A 16 -6.32 6.86 7.83
N MET A 17 -6.78 6.26 6.74
CA MET A 17 -7.27 7.00 5.57
C MET A 17 -8.76 7.34 5.65
N ASN A 18 -9.44 6.94 6.72
CA ASN A 18 -10.85 7.23 6.90
C ASN A 18 -11.09 8.74 6.91
N GLY A 19 -12.11 9.19 6.15
CA GLY A 19 -12.41 10.60 5.99
C GLY A 19 -11.58 11.32 4.94
N ILE A 20 -10.54 10.68 4.42
CA ILE A 20 -9.68 11.26 3.37
C ILE A 20 -10.08 10.70 2.00
N CYS A 21 -10.25 9.38 1.92
CA CYS A 21 -10.64 8.69 0.69
C CYS A 21 -11.24 7.33 1.02
N MET A 22 -11.86 6.71 0.02
CA MET A 22 -12.29 5.32 0.12
C MET A 22 -11.10 4.40 -0.09
N VAL A 23 -11.09 3.27 0.60
CA VAL A 23 -10.02 2.27 0.52
C VAL A 23 -10.60 0.90 0.27
N GLY A 24 -10.04 0.19 -0.68
CA GLY A 24 -10.34 -1.21 -0.95
C GLY A 24 -9.06 -1.97 -1.26
N ARG A 25 -9.19 -3.27 -1.49
CA ARG A 25 -8.05 -4.10 -1.84
C ARG A 25 -8.41 -5.10 -2.95
N TYR A 26 -7.47 -5.29 -3.88
CA TYR A 26 -7.52 -6.22 -5.01
C TYR A 26 -8.61 -5.94 -6.05
N THR A 27 -9.60 -5.13 -5.74
CA THR A 27 -10.73 -4.90 -6.64
C THR A 27 -11.15 -3.44 -6.58
N VAL A 28 -11.28 -2.82 -7.74
CA VAL A 28 -11.87 -1.48 -7.86
C VAL A 28 -13.31 -1.69 -8.26
N PRO A 29 -14.30 -1.18 -7.51
CA PRO A 29 -15.71 -1.28 -7.90
C PRO A 29 -15.99 -0.65 -9.26
N LYS A 30 -17.05 -1.10 -9.93
CA LYS A 30 -17.47 -0.53 -11.21
C LYS A 30 -17.74 0.97 -11.12
N SER A 31 -18.33 1.42 -10.00
CA SER A 31 -18.65 2.82 -9.75
C SER A 31 -18.09 3.20 -8.38
N PRO A 32 -16.77 3.37 -8.27
CA PRO A 32 -16.17 3.70 -6.98
C PRO A 32 -16.54 5.12 -6.56
N THR A 33 -16.54 5.35 -5.25
CA THR A 33 -16.57 6.71 -4.72
C THR A 33 -15.16 7.27 -4.77
N TYR A 34 -14.96 8.33 -5.51
CA TYR A 34 -13.66 8.98 -5.62
C TYR A 34 -13.49 10.04 -4.53
N PRO A 35 -12.28 10.25 -4.02
CA PRO A 35 -11.03 9.53 -4.34
C PRO A 35 -11.02 8.11 -3.78
N TYR A 36 -10.36 7.21 -4.47
CA TYR A 36 -10.32 5.80 -4.12
C TYR A 36 -8.88 5.29 -4.12
N LEU A 37 -8.50 4.57 -3.07
CA LEU A 37 -7.21 3.87 -3.01
C LEU A 37 -7.44 2.37 -3.05
N ASP A 38 -6.75 1.69 -3.96
CA ASP A 38 -6.72 0.24 -4.03
C ASP A 38 -5.35 -0.21 -3.52
N ILE A 39 -5.33 -0.94 -2.40
CA ILE A 39 -4.09 -1.39 -1.78
C ILE A 39 -3.98 -2.91 -1.91
N ASN A 40 -2.85 -3.37 -2.42
CA ASN A 40 -2.65 -4.78 -2.75
C ASN A 40 -1.34 -5.29 -2.19
N LEU A 41 -1.36 -6.52 -1.68
CA LEU A 41 -0.14 -7.24 -1.35
C LEU A 41 0.38 -7.86 -2.65
N ALA A 42 1.36 -7.22 -3.27
CA ALA A 42 1.89 -7.65 -4.56
C ALA A 42 2.82 -8.84 -4.44
N ASP A 43 3.53 -8.95 -3.31
CA ASP A 43 4.41 -10.06 -3.01
C ASP A 43 4.64 -10.13 -1.50
N ASN A 44 4.90 -11.32 -1.01
CA ASN A 44 5.27 -11.53 0.39
C ASN A 44 6.26 -12.69 0.48
N SER A 45 7.36 -12.56 -0.23
CA SER A 45 8.41 -13.58 -0.25
C SER A 45 9.09 -13.66 1.11
N GLY A 46 9.51 -14.85 1.47
CA GLY A 46 10.29 -15.08 2.67
C GLY A 46 11.78 -15.04 2.40
N GLY A 47 12.55 -15.10 3.48
CA GLY A 47 14.00 -15.12 3.37
C GLY A 47 14.65 -15.56 4.68
N ASN A 48 15.97 -15.53 4.68
CA ASN A 48 16.78 -15.89 5.84
C ASN A 48 16.36 -17.24 6.44
N TYR A 49 16.30 -18.28 5.58
CA TYR A 49 15.91 -19.63 6.00
C TYR A 49 17.00 -20.25 6.87
N ASP A 50 16.58 -20.97 7.90
CA ASP A 50 17.50 -21.73 8.75
C ASP A 50 17.78 -23.13 8.17
N LEU A 51 18.53 -23.93 8.89
CA LEU A 51 18.94 -25.27 8.43
C LEU A 51 17.77 -26.25 8.29
N GLU A 52 16.66 -25.98 8.95
CA GLU A 52 15.43 -26.78 8.82
C GLU A 52 14.47 -26.22 7.78
N GLY A 53 14.88 -25.17 7.06
CA GLY A 53 14.04 -24.54 6.05
C GLY A 53 12.99 -23.60 6.62
N VAL A 54 13.10 -23.20 7.88
CA VAL A 54 12.16 -22.29 8.51
C VAL A 54 12.45 -20.86 8.05
N GLU A 55 11.44 -20.19 7.58
CA GLU A 55 11.51 -18.82 7.10
C GLU A 55 11.60 -17.86 8.28
N ASN A 56 12.67 -17.05 8.34
CA ASN A 56 12.93 -16.14 9.45
C ASN A 56 12.60 -14.68 9.13
N THR A 57 12.38 -14.34 7.87
CA THR A 57 11.96 -13.00 7.46
C THR A 57 10.83 -13.07 6.45
N GLN A 58 10.06 -11.98 6.39
CA GLN A 58 9.06 -11.75 5.36
C GLN A 58 9.38 -10.45 4.65
N HIS A 59 9.14 -10.41 3.35
CA HIS A 59 9.44 -9.25 2.50
C HIS A 59 8.17 -8.79 1.79
N PRO A 60 7.16 -8.29 2.52
CA PRO A 60 5.92 -7.86 1.86
C PRO A 60 6.17 -6.67 0.96
N MET A 61 5.66 -6.76 -0.26
CA MET A 61 5.61 -5.65 -1.19
C MET A 61 4.15 -5.22 -1.37
N ILE A 62 3.90 -3.95 -1.09
CA ILE A 62 2.56 -3.36 -1.14
C ILE A 62 2.50 -2.43 -2.34
N GLU A 63 1.49 -2.61 -3.18
CA GLU A 63 1.20 -1.69 -4.28
C GLU A 63 -0.05 -0.89 -3.93
N ILE A 64 0.04 0.43 -4.06
CA ILE A 64 -1.05 1.35 -3.80
C ILE A 64 -1.39 2.07 -5.09
N ASN A 65 -2.65 1.94 -5.53
CA ASN A 65 -3.17 2.62 -6.70
C ASN A 65 -4.19 3.66 -6.24
N ALA A 66 -3.94 4.93 -6.55
CA ALA A 66 -4.85 6.03 -6.24
C ALA A 66 -5.62 6.43 -7.49
N TYR A 67 -6.93 6.60 -7.34
CA TYR A 67 -7.83 6.98 -8.43
C TYR A 67 -8.62 8.22 -8.04
N CYS A 68 -8.65 9.22 -8.94
CA CYS A 68 -9.51 10.37 -8.83
C CYS A 68 -10.19 10.62 -10.16
N ASN A 69 -11.44 11.11 -10.13
CA ASN A 69 -12.17 11.42 -11.36
C ASN A 69 -12.02 12.89 -11.76
N ASN A 70 -12.67 13.29 -12.83
CA ASN A 70 -12.73 14.67 -13.32
C ASN A 70 -11.34 15.26 -13.60
N TYR A 71 -10.40 14.45 -14.09
CA TYR A 71 -9.02 14.87 -14.42
C TYR A 71 -8.29 15.48 -13.23
N ASP A 72 -8.67 15.15 -11.98
CA ASP A 72 -8.12 15.82 -10.79
C ASP A 72 -6.77 15.23 -10.40
N ASP A 73 -5.75 15.56 -11.15
CA ASP A 73 -4.38 15.11 -10.94
C ASP A 73 -3.81 15.59 -9.60
N ALA A 74 -4.10 16.84 -9.23
CA ALA A 74 -3.59 17.41 -7.98
C ALA A 74 -4.11 16.64 -6.77
N LYS A 75 -5.38 16.28 -6.76
CA LYS A 75 -5.98 15.51 -5.67
C LYS A 75 -5.41 14.10 -5.60
N CYS A 76 -5.22 13.47 -6.75
CA CYS A 76 -4.66 12.12 -6.84
C CYS A 76 -3.21 12.10 -6.32
N TYR A 77 -2.41 13.09 -6.68
CA TYR A 77 -1.06 13.26 -6.15
C TYR A 77 -1.08 13.44 -4.64
N GLU A 78 -1.95 14.31 -4.13
CA GLU A 78 -2.06 14.57 -2.68
C GLU A 78 -2.35 13.29 -1.89
N ILE A 79 -3.31 12.50 -2.35
CA ILE A 79 -3.69 11.26 -1.70
C ILE A 79 -2.57 10.23 -1.77
N SER A 80 -1.90 10.14 -2.91
CA SER A 80 -0.76 9.26 -3.09
C SER A 80 0.37 9.60 -2.15
N MET A 81 0.63 10.89 -1.92
CA MET A 81 1.67 11.33 -1.00
C MET A 81 1.29 11.07 0.47
N LYS A 82 0.02 11.17 0.82
CA LYS A 82 -0.45 10.79 2.16
C LYS A 82 -0.28 9.30 2.41
N ALA A 83 -0.59 8.48 1.42
CA ALA A 83 -0.36 7.03 1.51
C ALA A 83 1.14 6.71 1.65
N LYS A 84 1.99 7.38 0.87
CA LYS A 84 3.44 7.23 0.99
C LYS A 84 3.93 7.57 2.39
N GLU A 85 3.46 8.68 2.96
CA GLU A 85 3.85 9.10 4.30
C GLU A 85 3.47 8.04 5.33
N PHE A 86 2.27 7.47 5.23
CA PHE A 86 1.86 6.36 6.10
C PHE A 86 2.84 5.19 5.96
N MET A 87 3.17 4.79 4.74
CA MET A 87 4.07 3.66 4.51
C MET A 87 5.44 3.90 5.11
N LEU A 88 6.00 5.10 4.94
CA LEU A 88 7.29 5.45 5.53
C LEU A 88 7.22 5.47 7.06
N ASP A 89 6.11 5.92 7.63
CA ASP A 89 5.93 5.95 9.09
C ASP A 89 5.98 4.54 9.68
N TYR A 90 5.54 3.54 8.93
CA TYR A 90 5.58 2.13 9.37
C TYR A 90 6.79 1.36 8.84
N GLY A 91 7.82 2.09 8.41
CA GLY A 91 9.11 1.50 8.07
C GLY A 91 9.23 0.91 6.68
N PHE A 92 8.23 1.08 5.82
CA PHE A 92 8.33 0.65 4.43
C PHE A 92 9.21 1.61 3.64
N GLN A 93 9.99 1.06 2.74
CA GLN A 93 10.76 1.85 1.77
C GLN A 93 9.93 2.01 0.49
N CYS A 94 9.95 3.20 -0.08
CA CYS A 94 9.32 3.44 -1.37
C CYS A 94 10.25 2.93 -2.48
N LYS A 95 9.82 1.90 -3.19
CA LYS A 95 10.61 1.30 -4.28
C LYS A 95 10.31 1.95 -5.62
N THR A 96 9.07 2.39 -5.83
CA THR A 96 8.63 3.02 -7.07
C THR A 96 7.54 4.03 -6.75
N GLY A 97 7.60 5.19 -7.41
CA GLY A 97 6.54 6.19 -7.35
C GLY A 97 6.50 7.00 -6.06
N PRO A 98 5.33 7.57 -5.70
CA PRO A 98 4.12 7.58 -6.52
C PRO A 98 4.33 8.25 -7.86
N ILE A 99 3.80 7.65 -8.90
CA ILE A 99 3.93 8.15 -10.26
C ILE A 99 2.61 7.98 -11.00
N LYS A 100 2.29 8.97 -11.84
CA LYS A 100 1.11 8.91 -12.68
C LYS A 100 1.30 7.86 -13.77
N VAL A 101 0.29 7.03 -13.97
CA VAL A 101 0.26 6.03 -15.03
C VAL A 101 -1.01 6.17 -15.84
N ASP A 102 -1.00 5.65 -17.08
CA ASP A 102 -2.16 5.70 -17.93
C ASP A 102 -3.30 4.86 -17.36
N ASN A 103 -4.52 5.32 -17.59
CA ASN A 103 -5.74 4.60 -17.23
C ASN A 103 -6.63 4.47 -18.46
N ALA A 104 -7.39 3.38 -18.53
CA ALA A 104 -8.28 3.12 -19.66
C ALA A 104 -9.29 4.23 -19.87
N ASP A 105 -9.82 4.79 -18.79
CA ASP A 105 -10.67 5.97 -18.82
C ASP A 105 -9.80 7.20 -18.54
N PRO A 106 -9.54 8.09 -19.52
CA PRO A 106 -8.65 9.23 -19.31
C PRO A 106 -9.19 10.27 -18.32
N GLU A 107 -10.51 10.30 -18.08
CA GLU A 107 -11.10 11.18 -17.07
C GLU A 107 -10.71 10.76 -15.65
N VAL A 108 -10.36 9.49 -15.46
CA VAL A 108 -9.93 8.96 -14.18
C VAL A 108 -8.40 8.97 -14.14
N VAL A 109 -7.85 9.75 -13.23
CA VAL A 109 -6.40 9.83 -13.02
C VAL A 109 -5.99 8.70 -12.10
N ARG A 110 -4.88 8.04 -12.44
CA ARG A 110 -4.33 6.94 -11.66
C ARG A 110 -2.86 7.20 -11.32
N TRP A 111 -2.53 7.04 -10.04
CA TRP A 111 -1.15 7.11 -9.54
C TRP A 111 -0.81 5.82 -8.82
N VAL A 112 0.42 5.33 -9.00
CA VAL A 112 0.86 4.06 -8.42
C VAL A 112 2.12 4.26 -7.60
N GLY A 113 2.15 3.66 -6.41
CA GLY A 113 3.34 3.57 -5.58
C GLY A 113 3.56 2.14 -5.11
N ARG A 114 4.81 1.73 -5.01
CA ARG A 114 5.20 0.41 -4.51
C ARG A 114 6.14 0.55 -3.34
N TYR A 115 5.90 -0.24 -2.31
CA TYR A 115 6.57 -0.13 -1.03
C TYR A 115 6.97 -1.52 -0.54
N GLN A 116 8.12 -1.62 0.11
CA GLN A 116 8.59 -2.89 0.65
C GLN A 116 9.26 -2.69 1.99
N ARG A 117 9.09 -3.66 2.87
CA ARG A 117 9.78 -3.73 4.15
C ARG A 117 10.17 -5.18 4.44
N ILE A 118 11.27 -5.35 5.17
CA ILE A 118 11.68 -6.66 5.69
C ILE A 118 11.21 -6.77 7.13
N PHE A 119 10.44 -7.82 7.43
CA PHE A 119 9.99 -8.13 8.79
C PHE A 119 10.71 -9.39 9.26
N GLY A 120 11.39 -9.30 10.41
CA GLY A 120 11.89 -10.47 11.10
C GLY A 120 10.77 -11.15 11.88
N SER A 121 11.04 -12.36 12.38
CA SER A 121 10.04 -13.18 13.09
C SER A 121 9.53 -12.52 14.37
N ASN A 122 10.32 -11.62 14.97
CA ASN A 122 9.94 -10.91 16.20
C ASN A 122 9.49 -9.46 15.95
N ASP A 123 9.49 -9.03 14.70
CA ASP A 123 9.04 -7.68 14.38
C ASP A 123 7.53 -7.58 14.49
N LYS A 124 7.08 -6.39 14.88
CA LYS A 124 5.66 -6.05 14.96
C LYS A 124 5.40 -4.82 14.10
N LEU A 125 4.19 -4.77 13.55
CA LEU A 125 3.76 -3.60 12.83
C LEU A 125 3.49 -2.47 13.83
N HIS A 126 4.30 -1.42 13.78
CA HIS A 126 4.13 -0.24 14.63
C HIS A 126 4.72 0.98 13.95
N LYS A 127 4.30 2.15 14.38
CA LYS A 127 4.80 3.41 13.84
C LYS A 127 6.25 3.61 14.27
N ILE A 128 7.15 3.80 13.29
CA ILE A 128 8.59 3.95 13.53
C ILE A 128 8.98 5.43 13.54
N ARG A 129 8.31 6.23 12.73
CA ARG A 129 8.63 7.63 12.48
C ARG A 129 7.67 8.56 13.16
#